data_45092f51900afd1226a55130bc6479c5
#
_entry.id   45092f51900afd1226a55130bc6479c5
#
_cell.length_a   1.000
_cell.length_b   1.000
_cell.length_c   1.000
_cell.angle_alpha   90.00
_cell.angle_beta   90.00
_cell.angle_gamma   90.00
#
_symmetry.space_group_name_H-M   'P 1'
#
loop_
_entity.id
_entity.type
_entity.pdbx_description
1 polymer ?
#
loop_
_entity_poly.entity_id
_entity_poly.type
_entity_poly.pdbx_seq_one_letter_code
_entity_poly.pdbx_strand_id
1 'polypeptide(L)'
;AVERAEARFAEVFGRSYPGLIEAVDCEDADIVLVTLGSIAGLARERAAQLRARGVKAGLVRIRYMRPFPARQIAEALAGAAAVGVLEKDVSFGAEGTVMTNVCSALQQAGNAVPVVNFVGGLGGDDITQAQMRGMFDVLEQIAAGRIAPEDCPRVGFLGVDSVADEFGNPCCEGCGDAGFVAVAGGESESARDGARATDAEGGR
;
A
#
# COMPACT_ATOMS: atom_id res chain seq x y z
N ALA A 1 0.87 19.03 21.73
CA ALA A 1 0.46 20.35 21.27
C ALA A 1 -0.80 20.25 20.38
N VAL A 2 -0.83 19.39 19.34
CA VAL A 2 -1.95 19.22 18.39
C VAL A 2 -3.24 18.89 19.11
N GLU A 3 -3.31 17.84 19.91
CA GLU A 3 -4.51 17.39 20.64
C GLU A 3 -5.10 18.50 21.54
N ARG A 4 -4.23 19.29 22.21
CA ARG A 4 -4.69 20.43 23.02
C ARG A 4 -5.26 21.54 22.16
N ALA A 5 -4.70 21.80 20.98
CA ALA A 5 -5.20 22.80 20.05
C ALA A 5 -6.57 22.37 19.47
N GLU A 6 -6.72 21.10 19.14
CA GLU A 6 -7.99 20.53 18.66
C GLU A 6 -9.08 20.56 19.73
N ALA A 7 -8.75 20.21 20.98
CA ALA A 7 -9.69 20.33 22.09
C ALA A 7 -10.15 21.78 22.28
N ARG A 8 -9.20 22.74 22.26
CA ARG A 8 -9.53 24.16 22.36
C ARG A 8 -10.37 24.66 21.17
N PHE A 9 -10.07 24.16 19.96
CA PHE A 9 -10.87 24.48 18.79
C PHE A 9 -12.31 23.97 18.93
N ALA A 10 -12.50 22.75 19.43
CA ALA A 10 -13.81 22.18 19.68
C ALA A 10 -14.60 22.98 20.71
N GLU A 11 -13.97 23.42 21.81
CA GLU A 11 -14.59 24.29 22.81
C GLU A 11 -15.07 25.62 22.22
N VAL A 12 -14.25 26.26 21.39
CA VAL A 12 -14.53 27.59 20.84
C VAL A 12 -15.55 27.55 19.70
N PHE A 13 -15.44 26.57 18.82
CA PHE A 13 -16.21 26.53 17.55
C PHE A 13 -17.28 25.45 17.50
N GLY A 14 -17.42 24.62 18.54
CA GLY A 14 -18.42 23.54 18.58
C GLY A 14 -18.19 22.44 17.53
N ARG A 15 -16.98 22.35 16.96
CA ARG A 15 -16.59 21.36 15.94
C ARG A 15 -15.33 20.65 16.38
N SER A 16 -15.35 19.31 16.30
CA SER A 16 -14.17 18.48 16.57
C SER A 16 -13.66 17.81 15.30
N TYR A 17 -12.40 17.54 15.28
CA TYR A 17 -11.72 16.81 14.20
C TYR A 17 -10.98 15.60 14.77
N PRO A 18 -10.85 14.50 14.01
CA PRO A 18 -10.21 13.30 14.49
C PRO A 18 -8.69 13.45 14.59
N GLY A 19 -8.15 13.86 15.70
CA GLY A 19 -6.76 13.84 16.12
C GLY A 19 -5.65 13.83 15.03
N LEU A 20 -4.58 13.11 15.28
CA LEU A 20 -3.43 12.99 14.35
C LEU A 20 -3.71 12.08 13.17
N ILE A 21 -4.60 11.12 13.33
CA ILE A 21 -5.13 10.23 12.29
C ILE A 21 -6.65 10.22 12.34
N GLU A 22 -7.25 9.74 11.29
CA GLU A 22 -8.65 9.35 11.25
C GLU A 22 -8.71 7.87 10.90
N ALA A 23 -9.10 7.03 11.86
CA ALA A 23 -9.35 5.62 11.66
C ALA A 23 -10.86 5.41 11.40
N VAL A 24 -11.18 4.73 10.33
CA VAL A 24 -12.56 4.43 9.92
C VAL A 24 -12.70 2.93 9.81
N ASP A 25 -13.58 2.37 10.62
CA ASP A 25 -13.91 0.95 10.62
C ASP A 25 -12.68 0.02 10.76
N CYS A 26 -11.67 0.42 11.56
CA CYS A 26 -10.44 -0.34 11.73
C CYS A 26 -10.54 -1.40 12.85
N GLU A 27 -11.50 -1.30 13.76
CA GLU A 27 -11.60 -2.13 14.97
C GLU A 27 -11.79 -3.61 14.66
N ASP A 28 -12.45 -3.93 13.55
CA ASP A 28 -12.73 -5.30 13.10
C ASP A 28 -12.25 -5.57 11.67
N ALA A 29 -11.40 -4.69 11.12
CA ALA A 29 -10.95 -4.78 9.73
C ALA A 29 -9.93 -5.89 9.52
N ASP A 30 -10.18 -6.74 8.51
CA ASP A 30 -9.20 -7.71 8.02
C ASP A 30 -8.19 -7.05 7.06
N ILE A 31 -8.65 -6.04 6.31
CA ILE A 31 -7.80 -5.27 5.37
C ILE A 31 -7.92 -3.77 5.65
N VAL A 32 -6.80 -3.08 5.68
CA VAL A 32 -6.78 -1.63 5.95
C VAL A 32 -5.93 -0.91 4.91
N LEU A 33 -6.49 0.15 4.31
CA LEU A 33 -5.72 1.06 3.48
C LEU A 33 -5.29 2.28 4.30
N VAL A 34 -4.01 2.58 4.30
CA VAL A 34 -3.43 3.80 4.91
C VAL A 34 -3.15 4.81 3.81
N THR A 35 -3.60 6.04 3.97
CA THR A 35 -3.31 7.11 3.01
C THR A 35 -3.34 8.48 3.68
N LEU A 36 -3.06 9.53 2.93
CA LEU A 36 -3.13 10.92 3.39
C LEU A 36 -3.73 11.84 2.31
N GLY A 37 -4.17 13.02 2.73
CA GLY A 37 -4.67 14.05 1.82
C GLY A 37 -6.06 13.75 1.24
N SER A 38 -6.31 14.25 0.02
CA SER A 38 -7.63 14.23 -0.64
C SER A 38 -8.07 12.82 -1.07
N ILE A 39 -7.13 11.95 -1.40
CA ILE A 39 -7.43 10.60 -1.87
C ILE A 39 -8.16 9.74 -0.83
N ALA A 40 -8.06 10.10 0.45
CA ALA A 40 -8.79 9.43 1.53
C ALA A 40 -10.32 9.44 1.33
N GLY A 41 -10.87 10.40 0.59
CA GLY A 41 -12.30 10.44 0.24
C GLY A 41 -12.70 9.25 -0.63
N LEU A 42 -11.94 9.00 -1.69
CA LEU A 42 -12.14 7.87 -2.59
C LEU A 42 -11.95 6.52 -1.88
N ALA A 43 -10.90 6.42 -1.05
CA ALA A 43 -10.63 5.22 -0.27
C ALA A 43 -11.75 4.92 0.73
N ARG A 44 -12.31 5.94 1.39
CA ARG A 44 -13.45 5.80 2.31
C ARG A 44 -14.69 5.26 1.62
N GLU A 45 -15.02 5.84 0.47
CA GLU A 45 -16.16 5.37 -0.31
C GLU A 45 -15.99 3.89 -0.70
N ARG A 46 -14.78 3.52 -1.14
CA ARG A 46 -14.49 2.13 -1.51
C ARG A 46 -14.57 1.19 -0.32
N ALA A 47 -14.01 1.55 0.83
CA ALA A 47 -14.11 0.74 2.05
C ALA A 47 -15.58 0.54 2.48
N ALA A 48 -16.40 1.58 2.42
CA ALA A 48 -17.83 1.48 2.71
C ALA A 48 -18.58 0.56 1.74
N GLN A 49 -18.27 0.62 0.44
CA GLN A 49 -18.83 -0.29 -0.57
C GLN A 49 -18.44 -1.76 -0.32
N LEU A 50 -17.21 -2.01 0.12
CA LEU A 50 -16.74 -3.35 0.49
C LEU A 50 -17.45 -3.86 1.73
N ARG A 51 -17.61 -3.04 2.75
CA ARG A 51 -18.36 -3.39 3.97
C ARG A 51 -19.82 -3.72 3.68
N ALA A 52 -20.47 -3.00 2.78
CA ALA A 52 -21.82 -3.30 2.32
C ALA A 52 -21.92 -4.68 1.66
N ARG A 53 -20.79 -5.25 1.20
CA ARG A 53 -20.67 -6.60 0.63
C ARG A 53 -20.18 -7.66 1.63
N GLY A 54 -19.98 -7.27 2.90
CA GLY A 54 -19.50 -8.16 3.96
C GLY A 54 -18.00 -8.27 4.09
N VAL A 55 -17.22 -7.50 3.33
CA VAL A 55 -15.75 -7.45 3.46
C VAL A 55 -15.37 -6.47 4.56
N LYS A 56 -14.58 -6.91 5.53
CA LYS A 56 -14.12 -6.09 6.66
C LYS A 56 -12.96 -5.19 6.25
N ALA A 57 -13.27 -4.14 5.50
CA ALA A 57 -12.32 -3.14 5.04
C ALA A 57 -12.30 -1.93 5.97
N GLY A 58 -11.10 -1.42 6.27
CA GLY A 58 -10.87 -0.21 7.05
C GLY A 58 -10.03 0.82 6.32
N LEU A 59 -9.99 2.03 6.86
CA LEU A 59 -9.19 3.12 6.34
C LEU A 59 -8.50 3.87 7.48
N VAL A 60 -7.19 4.09 7.35
CA VAL A 60 -6.44 5.05 8.17
C VAL A 60 -6.05 6.23 7.30
N ARG A 61 -6.59 7.41 7.62
CA ARG A 61 -6.16 8.67 7.03
C ARG A 61 -5.17 9.36 7.96
N ILE A 62 -3.93 9.54 7.51
CA ILE A 62 -2.92 10.33 8.23
C ILE A 62 -3.26 11.81 8.03
N ARG A 63 -3.49 12.55 9.11
CA ARG A 63 -3.77 13.98 9.09
C ARG A 63 -2.54 14.82 9.34
N TYR A 64 -1.62 14.32 10.16
CA TYR A 64 -0.37 14.97 10.49
C TYR A 64 0.81 14.02 10.22
N MET A 65 1.63 14.38 9.24
CA MET A 65 2.81 13.58 8.90
C MET A 65 3.96 13.82 9.88
N ARG A 66 3.98 14.98 10.54
CA ARG A 66 5.00 15.34 11.55
C ARG A 66 4.37 16.09 12.73
N PRO A 67 4.57 15.64 13.98
CA PRO A 67 5.23 14.37 14.33
C PRO A 67 4.45 13.18 13.78
N PHE A 68 5.15 12.10 13.39
CA PHE A 68 4.49 10.91 12.84
C PHE A 68 3.70 10.19 13.96
N PRO A 69 2.42 9.87 13.75
CA PRO A 69 1.56 9.29 14.77
C PRO A 69 1.75 7.77 14.89
N ALA A 70 2.99 7.30 15.12
CA ALA A 70 3.37 5.90 15.06
C ALA A 70 2.50 5.00 15.97
N ARG A 71 2.26 5.42 17.21
CA ARG A 71 1.46 4.65 18.18
C ARG A 71 0.02 4.48 17.71
N GLN A 72 -0.63 5.59 17.30
CA GLN A 72 -2.02 5.55 16.86
C GLN A 72 -2.20 4.71 15.59
N ILE A 73 -1.24 4.78 14.66
CA ILE A 73 -1.24 3.95 13.45
C ILE A 73 -1.10 2.48 13.82
N ALA A 74 -0.14 2.12 14.67
CA ALA A 74 0.07 0.73 15.09
C ALA A 74 -1.16 0.17 15.83
N GLU A 75 -1.80 0.97 16.68
CA GLU A 75 -3.05 0.61 17.35
C GLU A 75 -4.20 0.38 16.36
N ALA A 76 -4.37 1.26 15.37
CA ALA A 76 -5.42 1.14 14.36
C ALA A 76 -5.22 -0.06 13.41
N LEU A 77 -3.99 -0.54 13.25
CA LEU A 77 -3.64 -1.65 12.36
C LEU A 77 -3.45 -2.98 13.11
N ALA A 78 -3.67 -3.01 14.44
CA ALA A 78 -3.32 -4.17 15.26
C ALA A 78 -4.05 -5.46 14.88
N GLY A 79 -5.27 -5.38 14.37
CA GLY A 79 -6.11 -6.52 13.98
C GLY A 79 -6.07 -6.87 12.50
N ALA A 80 -5.41 -6.06 11.66
CA ALA A 80 -5.40 -6.26 10.22
C ALA A 80 -4.61 -7.52 9.81
N ALA A 81 -5.11 -8.25 8.82
CA ALA A 81 -4.42 -9.35 8.17
C ALA A 81 -3.59 -8.88 6.95
N ALA A 82 -3.96 -7.74 6.35
CA ALA A 82 -3.18 -7.09 5.30
C ALA A 82 -3.35 -5.57 5.35
N VAL A 83 -2.27 -4.85 5.07
CA VAL A 83 -2.23 -3.38 5.05
C VAL A 83 -1.72 -2.89 3.71
N GLY A 84 -2.42 -1.93 3.11
CA GLY A 84 -1.93 -1.16 1.96
C GLY A 84 -1.55 0.25 2.39
N VAL A 85 -0.48 0.79 1.82
CA VAL A 85 -0.12 2.21 1.97
C VAL A 85 -0.18 2.86 0.60
N LEU A 86 -1.10 3.81 0.44
CA LEU A 86 -1.24 4.57 -0.80
C LEU A 86 -0.68 5.98 -0.61
N GLU A 87 0.29 6.33 -1.43
CA GLU A 87 0.95 7.63 -1.39
C GLU A 87 1.33 8.15 -2.79
N LYS A 88 1.58 9.46 -2.87
CA LYS A 88 2.04 10.15 -4.09
C LYS A 88 3.53 10.51 -4.01
N ASP A 89 4.29 9.67 -3.37
CA ASP A 89 5.71 9.88 -3.11
C ASP A 89 6.47 8.57 -3.25
N VAL A 90 7.69 8.65 -3.73
CA VAL A 90 8.62 7.52 -3.82
C VAL A 90 10.04 8.02 -3.59
N SER A 91 10.78 7.35 -2.72
CA SER A 91 12.20 7.60 -2.54
C SER A 91 12.99 6.86 -3.61
N PHE A 92 14.02 7.49 -4.18
CA PHE A 92 14.85 6.87 -5.22
C PHE A 92 15.46 5.55 -4.74
N GLY A 93 15.17 4.47 -5.46
CA GLY A 93 15.65 3.13 -5.15
C GLY A 93 15.03 2.48 -3.91
N ALA A 94 13.90 3.02 -3.41
CA ALA A 94 13.20 2.51 -2.23
C ALA A 94 11.68 2.68 -2.38
N GLU A 95 10.95 2.30 -1.33
CA GLU A 95 9.52 2.57 -1.18
C GLU A 95 9.22 4.05 -0.87
N GLY A 96 7.95 4.39 -0.78
CA GLY A 96 7.50 5.70 -0.39
C GLY A 96 7.76 6.05 1.08
N THR A 97 7.78 7.34 1.39
CA THR A 97 8.07 7.86 2.73
C THR A 97 7.02 7.43 3.77
N VAL A 98 5.75 7.38 3.39
CA VAL A 98 4.67 6.94 4.30
C VAL A 98 4.82 5.46 4.61
N MET A 99 5.08 4.64 3.59
CA MET A 99 5.35 3.20 3.73
C MET A 99 6.45 2.94 4.76
N THR A 100 7.61 3.57 4.60
CA THR A 100 8.76 3.44 5.52
C THR A 100 8.37 3.77 6.96
N ASN A 101 7.61 4.87 7.17
CA ASN A 101 7.18 5.27 8.51
C ASN A 101 6.14 4.31 9.11
N VAL A 102 5.20 3.79 8.29
CA VAL A 102 4.21 2.79 8.74
C VAL A 102 4.90 1.49 9.13
N CYS A 103 5.80 0.96 8.30
CA CYS A 103 6.58 -0.23 8.61
C CYS A 103 7.39 -0.06 9.91
N SER A 104 8.04 1.09 10.09
CA SER A 104 8.75 1.40 11.34
C SER A 104 7.83 1.41 12.56
N ALA A 105 6.62 1.98 12.43
CA ALA A 105 5.65 2.00 13.53
C ALA A 105 5.16 0.59 13.90
N LEU A 106 4.85 -0.24 12.90
CA LEU A 106 4.44 -1.62 13.08
C LEU A 106 5.54 -2.47 13.72
N GLN A 107 6.78 -2.32 13.25
CA GLN A 107 7.94 -3.02 13.82
C GLN A 107 8.14 -2.67 15.30
N GLN A 108 8.05 -1.38 15.66
CA GLN A 108 8.17 -0.94 17.06
C GLN A 108 7.05 -1.50 17.95
N ALA A 109 5.88 -1.76 17.38
CA ALA A 109 4.75 -2.38 18.07
C ALA A 109 4.80 -3.93 18.07
N GLY A 110 5.81 -4.55 17.42
CA GLY A 110 5.90 -6.00 17.28
C GLY A 110 4.84 -6.60 16.35
N ASN A 111 4.25 -5.81 15.47
CA ASN A 111 3.26 -6.26 14.50
C ASN A 111 3.94 -6.59 13.17
N ALA A 112 3.82 -7.85 12.72
CA ALA A 112 4.41 -8.36 11.48
C ALA A 112 3.38 -8.50 10.34
N VAL A 113 2.30 -7.72 10.36
CA VAL A 113 1.31 -7.74 9.29
C VAL A 113 1.96 -7.42 7.93
N PRO A 114 1.59 -8.13 6.84
CA PRO A 114 2.05 -7.79 5.50
C PRO A 114 1.63 -6.37 5.10
N VAL A 115 2.56 -5.59 4.57
CA VAL A 115 2.31 -4.22 4.09
C VAL A 115 2.73 -4.09 2.65
N VAL A 116 1.84 -3.59 1.81
CA VAL A 116 2.09 -3.30 0.38
C VAL A 116 2.07 -1.80 0.15
N ASN A 117 3.06 -1.29 -0.58
CA ASN A 117 3.11 0.10 -0.99
C ASN A 117 2.47 0.29 -2.38
N PHE A 118 1.50 1.18 -2.46
CA PHE A 118 0.92 1.65 -3.72
C PHE A 118 1.34 3.10 -3.95
N VAL A 119 2.01 3.34 -5.05
CA VAL A 119 2.46 4.67 -5.46
C VAL A 119 1.66 5.10 -6.68
N GLY A 120 0.92 6.20 -6.58
CA GLY A 120 0.07 6.67 -7.66
C GLY A 120 -0.22 8.16 -7.62
N GLY A 121 -0.77 8.68 -8.73
CA GLY A 121 -1.05 10.10 -8.86
C GLY A 121 0.21 10.95 -9.00
N LEU A 122 1.33 10.38 -9.43
CA LEU A 122 2.56 11.09 -9.77
C LEU A 122 2.32 12.01 -10.98
N GLY A 123 3.00 13.15 -11.00
CA GLY A 123 2.86 14.08 -12.13
C GLY A 123 1.49 14.78 -12.24
N GLY A 124 0.60 14.59 -11.27
CA GLY A 124 -0.75 15.17 -11.30
C GLY A 124 -1.83 14.23 -11.81
N ASP A 125 -1.49 12.99 -12.09
CA ASP A 125 -2.46 11.96 -12.50
C ASP A 125 -3.52 11.72 -11.43
N ASP A 126 -4.72 11.37 -11.89
CA ASP A 126 -5.83 10.98 -11.03
C ASP A 126 -5.72 9.49 -10.65
N ILE A 127 -6.03 9.19 -9.39
CA ILE A 127 -6.24 7.82 -8.96
C ILE A 127 -7.70 7.45 -9.20
N THR A 128 -7.90 6.50 -10.11
CA THR A 128 -9.22 6.08 -10.56
C THR A 128 -9.93 5.16 -9.58
N GLN A 129 -11.26 5.03 -9.72
CA GLN A 129 -12.07 4.02 -9.02
C GLN A 129 -11.60 2.58 -9.32
N ALA A 130 -11.12 2.32 -10.54
CA ALA A 130 -10.62 1.00 -10.94
C ALA A 130 -9.32 0.67 -10.19
N GLN A 131 -8.37 1.61 -10.15
CA GLN A 131 -7.13 1.44 -9.39
C GLN A 131 -7.39 1.28 -7.89
N MET A 132 -8.30 2.08 -7.32
CA MET A 132 -8.70 1.93 -5.91
C MET A 132 -9.29 0.54 -5.64
N ARG A 133 -10.08 0.01 -6.56
CA ARG A 133 -10.61 -1.35 -6.50
C ARG A 133 -9.50 -2.38 -6.48
N GLY A 134 -8.58 -2.29 -7.46
CA GLY A 134 -7.45 -3.23 -7.59
C GLY A 134 -6.58 -3.28 -6.33
N MET A 135 -6.33 -2.14 -5.67
CA MET A 135 -5.58 -2.13 -4.40
C MET A 135 -6.27 -2.95 -3.30
N PHE A 136 -7.57 -2.76 -3.11
CA PHE A 136 -8.31 -3.55 -2.11
C PHE A 136 -8.41 -5.03 -2.51
N ASP A 137 -8.55 -5.34 -3.80
CA ASP A 137 -8.59 -6.72 -4.29
C ASP A 137 -7.25 -7.45 -4.00
N VAL A 138 -6.11 -6.77 -4.11
CA VAL A 138 -4.80 -7.30 -3.69
C VAL A 138 -4.77 -7.56 -2.19
N LEU A 139 -5.22 -6.61 -1.37
CA LEU A 139 -5.26 -6.79 0.09
C LEU A 139 -6.18 -7.96 0.51
N GLU A 140 -7.33 -8.14 -0.16
CA GLU A 140 -8.21 -9.30 0.06
C GLU A 140 -7.51 -10.63 -0.28
N GLN A 141 -6.71 -10.67 -1.34
CA GLN A 141 -5.96 -11.87 -1.73
C GLN A 141 -4.88 -12.22 -0.71
N ILE A 142 -4.17 -11.22 -0.19
CA ILE A 142 -3.16 -11.40 0.86
C ILE A 142 -3.84 -11.89 2.16
N ALA A 143 -4.88 -11.20 2.61
CA ALA A 143 -5.60 -11.56 3.82
C ALA A 143 -6.22 -12.96 3.76
N ALA A 144 -6.61 -13.41 2.56
CA ALA A 144 -7.11 -14.77 2.32
C ALA A 144 -6.00 -15.81 2.12
N GLY A 145 -4.72 -15.44 2.20
CA GLY A 145 -3.57 -16.35 1.98
C GLY A 145 -3.45 -16.85 0.54
N ARG A 146 -4.06 -16.19 -0.44
CA ARG A 146 -3.93 -16.53 -1.86
C ARG A 146 -2.66 -15.97 -2.49
N ILE A 147 -2.13 -14.90 -1.91
CA ILE A 147 -0.81 -14.36 -2.23
C ILE A 147 0.03 -14.49 -0.97
N ALA A 148 1.18 -15.14 -1.06
CA ALA A 148 2.11 -15.22 0.06
C ALA A 148 2.79 -13.86 0.27
N PRO A 149 3.11 -13.48 1.52
CA PRO A 149 3.75 -12.18 1.79
C PRO A 149 5.05 -11.95 1.02
N GLU A 150 5.83 -13.00 0.80
CA GLU A 150 7.07 -12.99 0.02
C GLU A 150 6.86 -12.78 -1.48
N ASP A 151 5.70 -13.20 -2.01
CA ASP A 151 5.32 -13.01 -3.42
C ASP A 151 4.63 -11.66 -3.64
N CYS A 152 4.41 -10.90 -2.57
CA CYS A 152 3.75 -9.61 -2.64
C CYS A 152 4.70 -8.56 -3.22
N PRO A 153 4.29 -7.82 -4.25
CA PRO A 153 5.11 -6.72 -4.74
C PRO A 153 5.31 -5.70 -3.62
N ARG A 154 6.56 -5.42 -3.28
CA ARG A 154 6.88 -4.46 -2.23
C ARG A 154 6.37 -3.06 -2.57
N VAL A 155 6.43 -2.68 -3.85
CA VAL A 155 5.93 -1.41 -4.38
C VAL A 155 5.16 -1.67 -5.67
N GLY A 156 3.92 -1.21 -5.74
CA GLY A 156 3.09 -1.21 -6.93
C GLY A 156 2.88 0.22 -7.46
N PHE A 157 3.23 0.47 -8.71
CA PHE A 157 2.98 1.76 -9.36
C PHE A 157 1.64 1.76 -10.08
N LEU A 158 0.83 2.80 -9.83
CA LEU A 158 -0.48 3.00 -10.44
C LEU A 158 -0.37 3.98 -11.61
N GLY A 159 -1.01 3.67 -12.74
CA GLY A 159 -1.07 4.59 -13.89
C GLY A 159 0.25 4.72 -14.66
N VAL A 160 1.21 3.84 -14.40
CA VAL A 160 2.42 3.74 -15.22
C VAL A 160 2.16 2.64 -16.25
N ASP A 161 2.28 2.96 -17.53
CA ASP A 161 2.28 1.96 -18.57
C ASP A 161 3.40 0.94 -18.25
N SER A 162 3.10 -0.34 -18.42
CA SER A 162 4.09 -1.38 -18.23
C SER A 162 5.33 -1.03 -19.06
N VAL A 163 6.39 -0.61 -18.37
CA VAL A 163 7.67 -0.39 -19.05
C VAL A 163 8.13 -1.78 -19.45
N ALA A 164 8.04 -2.09 -20.73
CA ALA A 164 8.74 -3.22 -21.28
C ALA A 164 10.23 -3.01 -21.01
N ASP A 165 10.94 -4.08 -20.61
CA ASP A 165 12.38 -4.04 -20.55
C ASP A 165 12.97 -3.70 -21.91
N GLU A 166 14.27 -3.44 -22.02
CA GLU A 166 14.96 -3.14 -23.28
C GLU A 166 14.81 -4.23 -24.35
N PHE A 167 14.27 -5.40 -23.98
CA PHE A 167 13.98 -6.54 -24.87
C PHE A 167 12.48 -6.65 -25.22
N GLY A 168 11.63 -5.74 -24.74
CA GLY A 168 10.19 -5.73 -25.02
C GLY A 168 9.38 -6.72 -24.17
N ASN A 169 9.96 -7.32 -23.13
CA ASN A 169 9.21 -8.18 -22.21
C ASN A 169 8.47 -7.35 -21.16
N PRO A 170 7.21 -7.69 -20.84
CA PRO A 170 6.52 -7.04 -19.74
C PRO A 170 7.25 -7.31 -18.42
N CYS A 171 7.43 -6.27 -17.61
CA CYS A 171 8.16 -6.37 -16.34
C CYS A 171 7.53 -7.31 -15.30
N CYS A 172 6.31 -7.78 -15.54
CA CYS A 172 5.64 -8.79 -14.69
C CYS A 172 4.52 -9.49 -15.46
N GLU A 173 4.47 -10.82 -15.38
CA GLU A 173 3.32 -11.61 -15.80
C GLU A 173 2.25 -11.54 -14.67
N GLY A 174 1.05 -11.05 -14.99
CA GLY A 174 -0.11 -11.10 -14.08
C GLY A 174 -0.60 -9.78 -13.49
N CYS A 175 0.06 -8.65 -13.75
CA CYS A 175 -0.40 -7.34 -13.26
C CYS A 175 -1.43 -6.64 -14.17
N GLY A 176 -1.80 -7.25 -15.31
CA GLY A 176 -2.56 -6.61 -16.38
C GLY A 176 -3.97 -6.12 -16.02
N ASP A 177 -4.67 -6.79 -15.10
CA ASP A 177 -6.07 -6.49 -14.81
C ASP A 177 -6.27 -5.50 -13.65
N ALA A 178 -5.26 -5.29 -12.81
CA ALA A 178 -5.35 -4.41 -11.64
C ALA A 178 -4.87 -2.97 -11.92
N GLY A 179 -4.31 -2.70 -13.09
CA GLY A 179 -3.85 -1.37 -13.49
C GLY A 179 -2.64 -0.85 -12.70
N PHE A 180 -1.82 -1.75 -12.14
CA PHE A 180 -0.55 -1.37 -11.54
C PHE A 180 0.57 -2.32 -11.95
N VAL A 181 1.79 -1.80 -11.98
CA VAL A 181 3.01 -2.55 -12.26
C VAL A 181 3.71 -2.83 -10.92
N ALA A 182 3.96 -4.11 -10.63
CA ALA A 182 4.77 -4.49 -9.48
C ALA A 182 6.25 -4.43 -9.86
N VAL A 183 7.05 -3.74 -9.06
CA VAL A 183 8.51 -3.83 -9.17
C VAL A 183 8.94 -5.05 -8.34
N ALA A 184 9.32 -6.13 -9.01
CA ALA A 184 9.91 -7.27 -8.34
C ALA A 184 11.15 -6.82 -7.58
N GLY A 185 11.24 -7.14 -6.29
CA GLY A 185 12.46 -6.98 -5.52
C GLY A 185 13.58 -7.78 -6.21
N GLY A 186 14.73 -7.12 -6.50
CA GLY A 186 15.79 -7.67 -7.32
C GLY A 186 16.18 -9.08 -6.92
N GLU A 187 15.97 -10.02 -7.84
CA GLU A 187 16.60 -11.33 -7.75
C GLU A 187 18.11 -11.16 -7.87
N SER A 188 18.83 -11.76 -6.96
CA SER A 188 20.30 -11.79 -6.99
C SER A 188 20.76 -12.43 -8.30
N GLU A 189 21.71 -11.84 -8.98
CA GLU A 189 22.36 -12.24 -10.25
C GLU A 189 22.97 -13.66 -10.27
N SER A 190 22.78 -14.47 -9.24
CA SER A 190 23.40 -15.80 -9.14
C SER A 190 22.67 -16.93 -9.86
N ALA A 191 21.48 -16.69 -10.43
CA ALA A 191 20.70 -17.75 -11.09
C ALA A 191 20.86 -17.83 -12.61
N ARG A 192 21.56 -16.88 -13.27
CA ARG A 192 21.64 -16.83 -14.73
C ARG A 192 22.85 -17.48 -15.37
N ASP A 193 23.83 -17.93 -14.60
CA ASP A 193 25.06 -18.54 -15.13
C ASP A 193 25.00 -20.08 -15.35
N GLY A 194 23.86 -20.72 -15.05
CA GLY A 194 23.69 -22.17 -15.19
C GLY A 194 23.17 -22.70 -16.52
N ALA A 195 22.68 -21.85 -17.43
CA ALA A 195 21.93 -22.29 -18.61
C ALA A 195 22.65 -22.11 -19.96
N ARG A 196 23.94 -21.79 -19.99
CA ARG A 196 24.69 -21.57 -21.23
C ARG A 196 25.91 -22.51 -21.46
N ALA A 197 25.81 -23.73 -21.04
CA ALA A 197 26.88 -24.71 -21.32
C ALA A 197 26.35 -26.11 -21.60
N THR A 198 25.51 -26.27 -22.63
CA THR A 198 25.35 -27.58 -23.33
C THR A 198 24.65 -27.32 -24.66
N ASP A 199 25.37 -26.90 -25.69
CA ASP A 199 25.06 -27.21 -27.10
C ASP A 199 26.20 -26.73 -27.99
N ALA A 200 27.33 -27.44 -27.91
CA ALA A 200 28.35 -27.37 -28.92
C ALA A 200 29.20 -28.64 -28.85
N GLU A 201 28.63 -29.77 -29.31
CA GLU A 201 29.38 -30.88 -29.88
C GLU A 201 28.44 -31.87 -30.58
N GLY A 202 28.56 -31.99 -31.86
CA GLY A 202 27.93 -33.11 -32.60
C GLY A 202 27.45 -32.77 -34.00
N GLY A 203 28.31 -32.79 -34.97
CA GLY A 203 27.87 -32.75 -36.37
C GLY A 203 29.01 -32.76 -37.36
N ARG A 204 29.45 -33.96 -37.70
CA ARG A 204 30.15 -34.20 -38.97
C ARG A 204 29.14 -34.33 -40.11
#